data_12b274b2144366d811242bc4e9d4fa3e
#
_entry.id   12b274b2144366d811242bc4e9d4fa3e
#
_cell.length_a   1.000
_cell.length_b   1.000
_cell.length_c   1.000
_cell.angle_alpha   90.00
_cell.angle_beta   90.00
_cell.angle_gamma   90.00
#
_symmetry.space_group_name_H-M   'P 1'
#
loop_
_entity.id
_entity.type
_entity.pdbx_description
1 polymer ?
#
loop_
_entity_poly.entity_id
_entity_poly.type
_entity_poly.pdbx_seq_one_letter_code
_entity_poly.pdbx_strand_id
1 'polypeptide(L)'
;MLELEVYAAGLGDLDKILELDHQLSAIPSLRYKVDRNHNLVYLELDQPTVTFREIRAIFRKLALDPHFIGAIPAELRPKTKTQLLVV
;
A
#
# COMPACT_ATOMS: atom_id res chain seq x y z
N MET A 1 -7.20 6.96 12.13
CA MET A 1 -6.65 5.73 11.52
C MET A 1 -6.84 5.79 10.01
N LEU A 2 -5.77 5.53 9.29
CA LEU A 2 -5.79 5.59 7.83
C LEU A 2 -5.89 4.16 7.29
N GLU A 3 -6.81 3.95 6.37
CA GLU A 3 -7.06 2.63 5.81
C GLU A 3 -6.87 2.64 4.30
N LEU A 4 -6.21 1.60 3.79
CA LEU A 4 -6.03 1.36 2.37
C LEU A 4 -6.38 -0.07 2.05
N GLU A 5 -6.95 -0.27 0.87
CA GLU A 5 -7.23 -1.59 0.35
C GLU A 5 -6.56 -1.71 -1.01
N VAL A 6 -5.77 -2.75 -1.19
CA VAL A 6 -5.00 -2.94 -2.41
C VAL A 6 -5.33 -4.29 -3.01
N TYR A 7 -5.72 -4.29 -4.28
CA TYR A 7 -5.85 -5.50 -5.06
C TYR A 7 -4.58 -5.72 -5.86
N ALA A 8 -4.04 -6.93 -5.81
CA ALA A 8 -2.86 -7.28 -6.59
C ALA A 8 -2.95 -8.74 -7.00
N ALA A 9 -3.09 -8.99 -8.30
CA ALA A 9 -3.08 -10.35 -8.82
C ALA A 9 -1.72 -11.00 -8.51
N GLY A 10 -1.74 -12.28 -8.19
CA GLY A 10 -0.52 -13.02 -7.88
C GLY A 10 -0.23 -13.17 -6.39
N LEU A 11 -1.12 -12.71 -5.52
CA LEU A 11 -0.97 -12.89 -4.07
C LEU A 11 -1.10 -14.35 -3.63
N GLY A 12 -1.44 -15.25 -4.54
CA GLY A 12 -1.41 -16.68 -4.23
C GLY A 12 0.01 -17.25 -4.17
N ASP A 13 1.00 -16.54 -4.71
CA ASP A 13 2.39 -16.99 -4.71
C ASP A 13 2.98 -16.78 -3.31
N LEU A 14 3.33 -17.88 -2.66
CA LEU A 14 3.83 -17.82 -1.28
C LEU A 14 5.13 -17.03 -1.16
N ASP A 15 6.03 -17.15 -2.12
CA ASP A 15 7.30 -16.43 -2.08
C ASP A 15 7.08 -14.92 -2.11
N LYS A 16 6.13 -14.46 -2.91
CA LYS A 16 5.78 -13.05 -2.98
C LYS A 16 5.14 -12.57 -1.68
N ILE A 17 4.30 -13.38 -1.07
CA ILE A 17 3.67 -13.03 0.19
C ILE A 17 4.70 -12.91 1.30
N LEU A 18 5.65 -13.82 1.36
CA LEU A 18 6.70 -13.76 2.39
C LEU A 18 7.54 -12.50 2.24
N GLU A 19 7.89 -12.14 1.01
CA GLU A 19 8.65 -10.92 0.77
C GLU A 19 7.82 -9.68 1.06
N LEU A 20 6.53 -9.70 0.70
CA LEU A 20 5.62 -8.60 1.01
C LEU A 20 5.51 -8.40 2.52
N ASP A 21 5.38 -9.49 3.27
CA ASP A 21 5.33 -9.45 4.72
C ASP A 21 6.60 -8.80 5.29
N HIS A 22 7.75 -9.19 4.76
CA HIS A 22 9.02 -8.62 5.18
C HIS A 22 9.06 -7.10 4.93
N GLN A 23 8.61 -6.66 3.78
CA GLN A 23 8.61 -5.23 3.43
C GLN A 23 7.61 -4.43 4.26
N LEU A 24 6.41 -4.96 4.45
CA LEU A 24 5.37 -4.25 5.18
C LEU A 24 5.66 -4.19 6.68
N SER A 25 6.24 -5.23 7.26
CA SER A 25 6.55 -5.21 8.68
C SER A 25 7.67 -4.23 9.03
N ALA A 26 8.43 -3.76 8.06
CA ALA A 26 9.43 -2.73 8.28
C ALA A 26 8.85 -1.32 8.40
N ILE A 27 7.57 -1.14 8.08
CA ILE A 27 6.93 0.19 8.10
C ILE A 27 6.38 0.48 9.49
N PRO A 28 6.81 1.57 10.16
CA PRO A 28 6.28 1.94 11.47
C PRO A 28 4.78 2.23 11.43
N SER A 29 4.08 1.87 12.48
CA SER A 29 2.65 2.13 12.67
C SER A 29 1.73 1.42 11.67
N LEU A 30 2.25 0.55 10.84
CA LEU A 30 1.46 -0.17 9.85
C LEU A 30 1.01 -1.52 10.39
N ARG A 31 -0.28 -1.78 10.25
CA ARG A 31 -0.87 -3.10 10.42
C ARG A 31 -1.46 -3.52 9.08
N TYR A 32 -1.42 -4.80 8.80
CA TYR A 32 -1.92 -5.29 7.51
C TYR A 32 -2.48 -6.69 7.63
N LYS A 33 -3.33 -7.02 6.68
CA LYS A 33 -3.92 -8.35 6.56
C LYS A 33 -3.98 -8.71 5.09
N VAL A 34 -3.53 -9.92 4.76
CA VAL A 34 -3.54 -10.42 3.38
C VAL A 34 -4.67 -11.42 3.21
N ASP A 35 -5.52 -11.17 2.22
CA ASP A 35 -6.56 -12.12 1.80
C ASP A 35 -6.13 -12.72 0.46
N ARG A 36 -5.51 -13.89 0.53
CA ARG A 36 -4.97 -14.57 -0.65
C ARG A 36 -6.06 -15.02 -1.62
N ASN A 37 -7.22 -15.37 -1.09
CA ASN A 37 -8.30 -15.88 -1.90
C ASN A 37 -8.88 -14.82 -2.83
N HIS A 38 -8.81 -13.56 -2.42
CA HIS A 38 -9.37 -12.45 -3.17
C HIS A 38 -8.30 -11.51 -3.72
N ASN A 39 -7.02 -11.85 -3.55
CA ASN A 39 -5.90 -11.00 -3.99
C ASN A 39 -5.95 -9.60 -3.38
N LEU A 40 -6.35 -9.51 -2.11
CA LEU A 40 -6.49 -8.23 -1.42
C LEU A 40 -5.52 -8.12 -0.25
N VAL A 41 -5.05 -6.90 -0.03
CA VAL A 41 -4.26 -6.55 1.15
C VAL A 41 -4.92 -5.35 1.80
N TYR A 42 -5.25 -5.49 3.09
CA TYR A 42 -5.83 -4.42 3.89
C TYR A 42 -4.72 -3.80 4.72
N LEU A 43 -4.57 -2.49 4.62
CA LEU A 43 -3.52 -1.75 5.32
C LEU A 43 -4.15 -0.74 6.26
N GLU A 44 -3.65 -0.68 7.49
CA GLU A 44 -4.07 0.32 8.48
C GLU A 44 -2.84 1.03 9.03
N LEU A 45 -2.88 2.34 9.01
CA LEU A 45 -1.80 3.18 9.54
C LEU A 45 -2.35 4.06 10.65
N ASP A 46 -1.70 4.03 11.80
CA ASP A 46 -2.05 4.94 12.90
C ASP A 46 -1.58 6.35 12.57
N GLN A 47 -0.48 6.47 11.83
CA GLN A 47 0.09 7.74 11.41
C GLN A 47 0.55 7.62 9.96
N PRO A 48 0.57 8.73 9.19
CA PRO A 48 0.98 8.70 7.79
C PRO A 48 2.51 8.62 7.65
N THR A 49 3.08 7.48 8.01
CA THR A 49 4.54 7.25 7.96
C THR A 49 5.05 6.97 6.57
N VAL A 50 4.16 6.65 5.63
CA VAL A 50 4.51 6.39 4.23
C VAL A 50 3.43 6.97 3.34
N THR A 51 3.77 7.20 2.06
CA THR A 51 2.80 7.61 1.04
C THR A 51 2.28 6.37 0.30
N PHE A 52 1.17 6.55 -0.41
CA PHE A 52 0.64 5.45 -1.23
C PHE A 52 1.63 5.08 -2.36
N ARG A 53 2.45 6.02 -2.81
CA ARG A 53 3.48 5.73 -3.83
C ARG A 53 4.55 4.79 -3.31
N GLU A 54 4.93 4.96 -2.06
CA GLU A 54 5.90 4.07 -1.43
C GLU A 54 5.32 2.67 -1.27
N ILE A 55 4.05 2.58 -0.87
CA ILE A 55 3.35 1.31 -0.78
C ILE A 55 3.27 0.64 -2.16
N ARG A 56 2.90 1.41 -3.18
CA ARG A 56 2.83 0.89 -4.54
C ARG A 56 4.18 0.37 -5.03
N ALA A 57 5.26 1.09 -4.69
CA ALA A 57 6.61 0.69 -5.07
C ALA A 57 6.99 -0.66 -4.47
N ILE A 58 6.56 -0.92 -3.24
CA ILE A 58 6.80 -2.21 -2.58
C ILE A 58 6.18 -3.35 -3.39
N PHE A 59 4.92 -3.20 -3.79
CA PHE A 59 4.25 -4.20 -4.60
C PHE A 59 4.94 -4.41 -5.95
N ARG A 60 5.34 -3.33 -6.60
CA ARG A 60 5.99 -3.39 -7.90
C ARG A 60 7.35 -4.08 -7.86
N LYS A 61 8.09 -3.91 -6.79
CA LYS A 61 9.35 -4.62 -6.59
C LYS A 61 9.17 -6.13 -6.61
N LEU A 62 8.01 -6.59 -6.22
CA LEU A 62 7.67 -8.01 -6.16
C LEU A 62 7.01 -8.50 -7.45
N ALA A 63 7.03 -7.68 -8.49
CA ALA A 63 6.35 -7.97 -9.76
C ALA A 63 4.84 -8.16 -9.58
N LEU A 64 4.27 -7.47 -8.59
CA LEU A 64 2.83 -7.38 -8.39
C LEU A 64 2.33 -6.08 -9.00
N ASP A 65 1.10 -6.10 -9.53
CA ASP A 65 0.47 -4.90 -10.09
C ASP A 65 -0.60 -4.40 -9.13
N PRO A 66 -0.29 -3.41 -8.28
CA PRO A 66 -1.21 -2.97 -7.25
C PRO A 66 -2.29 -2.04 -7.80
N HIS A 67 -3.52 -2.28 -7.38
CA HIS A 67 -4.65 -1.40 -7.68
C HIS A 67 -5.29 -1.00 -6.36
N PHE A 68 -5.25 0.29 -6.05
CA PHE A 68 -5.87 0.79 -4.83
C PHE A 68 -7.38 0.88 -5.03
N ILE A 69 -8.11 0.30 -4.08
CA ILE A 69 -9.57 0.26 -4.12
C ILE A 69 -10.11 1.36 -3.23
N GLY A 70 -11.07 2.12 -3.76
CA GLY A 70 -11.66 3.24 -3.04
C GLY A 70 -10.78 4.48 -3.03
N ALA A 71 -11.12 5.44 -2.18
CA ALA A 71 -10.39 6.70 -2.11
C ALA A 71 -9.11 6.54 -1.30
N ILE A 72 -8.02 7.13 -1.77
CA ILE A 72 -6.77 7.18 -1.03
C ILE A 72 -6.86 8.34 -0.05
N PRO A 73 -6.61 8.10 1.26
CA PRO A 73 -6.61 9.20 2.23
C PRO A 73 -5.64 10.30 1.84
N ALA A 74 -6.06 11.55 2.01
CA ALA A 74 -5.26 12.70 1.63
C ALA A 74 -3.90 12.72 2.33
N GLU A 75 -3.84 12.22 3.56
CA GLU A 75 -2.63 12.18 4.36
C GLU A 75 -1.55 11.27 3.74
N LEU A 76 -1.95 10.31 2.90
CA LEU A 76 -1.02 9.39 2.25
C LEU A 76 -0.65 9.84 0.85
N ARG A 77 -1.25 10.90 0.34
CA ARG A 77 -0.91 11.45 -0.97
C ARG A 77 0.35 12.29 -0.84
N PRO A 78 1.30 12.12 -1.74
CA PRO A 78 2.49 12.96 -1.71
C PRO A 78 2.12 14.41 -1.99
N LYS A 79 2.72 15.33 -1.25
CA LYS A 79 2.57 16.76 -1.52
C LYS A 79 3.32 17.08 -2.80
N THR A 80 2.69 17.80 -3.70
CA THR A 80 3.30 18.19 -4.96
C THR A 80 3.28 19.70 -5.09
N LYS A 81 4.22 20.23 -5.84
CA LYS A 81 4.26 21.65 -6.13
C LYS A 81 3.07 22.09 -6.97
N THR A 82 2.50 21.18 -7.70
CA THR A 82 1.36 21.47 -8.57
C THR A 82 0.22 22.09 -7.78
N GLN A 83 0.03 21.66 -6.55
CA GLN A 83 -1.02 22.21 -5.70
C GLN A 83 -0.82 23.70 -5.43
N LEU A 84 0.41 24.15 -5.43
CA LEU A 84 0.73 25.54 -5.17
C LEU A 84 0.51 26.40 -6.41
N LEU A 85 0.63 25.80 -7.57
CA LEU A 85 0.52 26.51 -8.84
C LEU A 85 -0.90 26.78 -9.26
N VAL A 86 -1.82 26.09 -8.66
CA VAL A 86 -3.24 26.23 -8.99
C VAL A 86 -3.82 27.51 -8.45
N VAL A 87 -3.17 28.09 -7.52
CA VAL A 87 -3.65 29.30 -6.83
C VAL A 87 -3.65 30.54 -7.72
#